data_c401dff8ab19616862d500cdf59faecc
#
_entry.id   c401dff8ab19616862d500cdf59faecc
#
_cell.length_a   1.000
_cell.length_b   1.000
_cell.length_c   1.000
_cell.angle_alpha   90.00
_cell.angle_beta   90.00
_cell.angle_gamma   90.00
#
_symmetry.space_group_name_H-M   'P 1'
#
loop_
_entity.id
_entity.type
_entity.pdbx_description
1 polymer ?
#
loop_
_entity_poly.entity_id
_entity_poly.type
_entity_poly.pdbx_seq_one_letter_code
_entity_poly.pdbx_strand_id
1 'polypeptide(L)'
;SYRGIKDWSDVMQYVFDDRKSQMLTLEQSYRTTVEIMSKANRVISRIDALRPFMGKPVIRHGEKVRLIEKKSFKDIVSDILEKIDKSREEGYQSIAVICKTMDECKAFSDLVRKRGRTLDLITGKEKEYKGGVVIVPSYLAKGLEFDVVMIANASSMRYEVNELDIKLMYVSMTRPLHRLYIYYYGELTPLLRDSKDSSGQEGTAF
;
A
#
# COMPACT_ATOMS: atom_id res chain seq x y z
N SER A 1 -21.56 17.56 -4.05
CA SER A 1 -22.26 16.36 -3.57
C SER A 1 -21.46 15.13 -3.97
N TYR A 2 -20.84 14.49 -3.02
CA TYR A 2 -20.12 13.23 -3.19
C TYR A 2 -21.16 12.12 -3.46
N ARG A 3 -21.21 11.64 -4.68
CA ARG A 3 -21.87 10.36 -4.98
C ARG A 3 -20.95 9.26 -4.46
N GLY A 4 -21.48 8.40 -3.61
CA GLY A 4 -20.73 7.24 -3.12
C GLY A 4 -20.22 6.43 -4.31
N ILE A 5 -18.96 6.02 -4.24
CA ILE A 5 -18.31 5.16 -5.23
C ILE A 5 -19.11 3.87 -5.32
N LYS A 6 -19.82 3.66 -6.43
CA LYS A 6 -20.68 2.49 -6.65
C LYS A 6 -20.03 1.40 -7.49
N ASP A 7 -18.97 1.75 -8.21
CA ASP A 7 -18.27 0.83 -9.11
C ASP A 7 -16.77 1.12 -9.12
N TRP A 8 -15.98 0.13 -9.50
CA TRP A 8 -14.54 0.24 -9.69
C TRP A 8 -14.14 1.23 -10.79
N SER A 9 -15.00 1.48 -11.77
CA SER A 9 -14.82 2.54 -12.76
C SER A 9 -14.79 3.93 -12.11
N ASP A 10 -15.61 4.16 -11.07
CA ASP A 10 -15.63 5.41 -10.31
C ASP A 10 -14.31 5.60 -9.53
N VAL A 11 -13.72 4.49 -9.04
CA VAL A 11 -12.40 4.50 -8.40
C VAL A 11 -11.32 4.90 -9.39
N MET A 12 -11.36 4.35 -10.60
CA MET A 12 -10.42 4.68 -11.68
C MET A 12 -10.52 6.16 -12.05
N GLN A 13 -11.73 6.67 -12.19
CA GLN A 13 -11.98 8.05 -12.49
C GLN A 13 -11.49 8.96 -11.37
N TYR A 14 -11.81 8.65 -10.12
CA TYR A 14 -11.36 9.41 -8.95
C TYR A 14 -9.84 9.42 -8.77
N VAL A 15 -9.19 8.28 -9.00
CA VAL A 15 -7.74 8.15 -8.83
C VAL A 15 -6.96 8.67 -10.04
N PHE A 16 -7.54 8.66 -11.26
CA PHE A 16 -6.77 8.84 -12.51
C PHE A 16 -7.36 9.83 -13.53
N ASP A 17 -8.49 10.51 -13.27
CA ASP A 17 -9.19 11.34 -14.27
C ASP A 17 -8.71 12.81 -14.36
N ASP A 18 -7.65 13.18 -13.69
CA ASP A 18 -7.05 14.49 -13.86
C ASP A 18 -5.78 14.40 -14.73
N ARG A 19 -5.98 14.34 -16.05
CA ARG A 19 -4.91 14.08 -17.04
C ARG A 19 -3.77 15.09 -17.05
N LYS A 20 -3.92 16.26 -16.44
CA LYS A 20 -2.88 17.31 -16.44
C LYS A 20 -2.12 17.44 -15.12
N SER A 21 -2.76 17.25 -13.98
CA SER A 21 -2.12 17.35 -12.67
C SER A 21 -1.47 16.04 -12.21
N GLN A 22 -1.82 14.93 -12.83
CA GLN A 22 -1.40 13.58 -12.41
C GLN A 22 0.01 13.19 -12.81
N MET A 23 0.48 13.62 -13.97
CA MET A 23 1.87 13.39 -14.38
C MET A 23 2.86 14.04 -13.40
N LEU A 24 2.56 15.23 -12.92
CA LEU A 24 3.42 15.96 -11.98
C LEU A 24 3.47 15.34 -10.59
N THR A 25 2.39 14.70 -10.13
CA THR A 25 2.33 14.13 -8.78
C THR A 25 3.05 12.79 -8.65
N LEU A 26 3.13 12.00 -9.72
CA LEU A 26 3.90 10.76 -9.75
C LEU A 26 5.40 11.02 -9.94
N GLU A 27 5.78 12.11 -10.62
CA GLU A 27 7.18 12.49 -10.83
C GLU A 27 7.87 13.05 -9.58
N GLN A 28 7.15 13.50 -8.57
CA GLN A 28 7.69 14.24 -7.43
C GLN A 28 7.68 13.50 -6.09
N SER A 29 7.84 12.20 -6.06
CA SER A 29 8.12 11.53 -4.79
C SER A 29 9.61 11.65 -4.40
N TYR A 30 10.06 12.89 -4.14
CA TYR A 30 11.42 13.16 -3.63
C TYR A 30 11.62 12.77 -2.16
N ARG A 31 10.64 12.17 -1.49
CA ARG A 31 10.61 12.05 -0.04
C ARG A 31 10.79 10.64 0.49
N THR A 32 10.45 9.63 -0.27
CA THR A 32 10.65 8.23 0.14
C THR A 32 12.12 7.78 -0.03
N THR A 33 12.47 6.58 0.43
CA THR A 33 13.83 6.05 0.34
C THR A 33 14.08 5.31 -0.98
N VAL A 34 15.36 5.14 -1.33
CA VAL A 34 15.79 4.38 -2.53
C VAL A 34 15.21 2.96 -2.52
N GLU A 35 15.22 2.30 -1.37
CA GLU A 35 14.77 0.92 -1.20
C GLU A 35 13.27 0.78 -1.47
N ILE A 36 12.46 1.72 -0.97
CA ILE A 36 11.02 1.76 -1.18
C ILE A 36 10.71 2.08 -2.65
N MET A 37 11.33 3.12 -3.21
CA MET A 37 11.09 3.52 -4.60
C MET A 37 11.51 2.44 -5.58
N SER A 38 12.65 1.78 -5.35
CA SER A 38 13.11 0.67 -6.21
C SER A 38 12.12 -0.48 -6.23
N LYS A 39 11.55 -0.86 -5.08
CA LYS A 39 10.53 -1.91 -5.01
C LYS A 39 9.23 -1.49 -5.67
N ALA A 40 8.77 -0.24 -5.45
CA ALA A 40 7.57 0.31 -6.09
C ALA A 40 7.72 0.39 -7.62
N ASN A 41 8.87 0.85 -8.12
CA ASN A 41 9.14 0.92 -9.55
C ASN A 41 9.11 -0.45 -10.24
N ARG A 42 9.53 -1.53 -9.56
CA ARG A 42 9.38 -2.89 -10.09
C ARG A 42 7.91 -3.28 -10.27
N VAL A 43 7.02 -2.82 -9.40
CA VAL A 43 5.58 -3.09 -9.51
C VAL A 43 5.00 -2.38 -10.73
N ILE A 44 5.23 -1.06 -10.85
CA ILE A 44 4.62 -0.28 -11.94
C ILE A 44 5.22 -0.61 -13.32
N SER A 45 6.49 -1.05 -13.39
CA SER A 45 7.16 -1.42 -14.63
C SER A 45 6.63 -2.70 -15.28
N ARG A 46 5.74 -3.45 -14.61
CA ARG A 46 5.10 -4.66 -15.16
C ARG A 46 4.17 -4.36 -16.33
N ILE A 47 3.71 -3.13 -16.47
CA ILE A 47 2.95 -2.66 -17.63
C ILE A 47 3.76 -1.58 -18.32
N ASP A 48 4.14 -1.82 -19.58
CA ASP A 48 5.00 -0.91 -20.36
C ASP A 48 4.43 0.50 -20.47
N ALA A 49 3.11 0.63 -20.64
CA ALA A 49 2.41 1.91 -20.68
C ALA A 49 2.55 2.73 -19.39
N LEU A 50 2.87 2.09 -18.25
CA LEU A 50 3.03 2.76 -16.96
C LEU A 50 4.49 3.08 -16.62
N ARG A 51 5.47 2.60 -17.41
CA ARG A 51 6.92 2.90 -17.18
C ARG A 51 7.24 4.39 -17.13
N PRO A 52 6.62 5.27 -17.93
CA PRO A 52 6.85 6.70 -17.82
C PRO A 52 6.48 7.31 -16.45
N PHE A 53 5.66 6.61 -15.65
CA PHE A 53 5.25 7.05 -14.31
C PHE A 53 6.15 6.53 -13.18
N MET A 54 7.25 5.85 -13.50
CA MET A 54 8.23 5.42 -12.51
C MET A 54 8.83 6.63 -11.79
N GLY A 55 8.84 6.57 -10.46
CA GLY A 55 9.46 7.60 -9.65
C GLY A 55 10.98 7.67 -9.88
N LYS A 56 11.52 8.89 -9.92
CA LYS A 56 12.97 9.09 -10.03
C LYS A 56 13.66 8.60 -8.76
N PRO A 57 14.86 8.03 -8.87
CA PRO A 57 15.64 7.63 -7.70
C PRO A 57 15.90 8.85 -6.80
N VAL A 58 15.69 8.68 -5.50
CA VAL A 58 16.09 9.65 -4.48
C VAL A 58 17.46 9.25 -3.93
N ILE A 59 18.21 10.21 -3.40
CA ILE A 59 19.55 9.94 -2.83
C ILE A 59 19.45 9.38 -1.40
N ARG A 60 18.27 9.44 -0.76
CA ARG A 60 18.09 9.04 0.63
C ARG A 60 17.89 7.54 0.77
N HIS A 61 18.82 6.89 1.45
CA HIS A 61 18.71 5.49 1.85
C HIS A 61 17.91 5.32 3.14
N GLY A 62 17.28 4.17 3.29
CA GLY A 62 16.50 3.79 4.46
C GLY A 62 16.45 2.29 4.68
N GLU A 63 15.50 1.83 5.49
CA GLU A 63 15.31 0.41 5.71
C GLU A 63 14.78 -0.30 4.46
N LYS A 64 15.17 -1.57 4.30
CA LYS A 64 14.59 -2.43 3.25
C LYS A 64 13.10 -2.62 3.47
N VAL A 65 12.34 -2.65 2.38
CA VAL A 65 10.92 -3.04 2.41
C VAL A 65 10.80 -4.45 2.98
N ARG A 66 9.97 -4.62 4.01
CA ARG A 66 9.75 -5.93 4.65
C ARG A 66 8.46 -6.56 4.16
N LEU A 67 8.57 -7.74 3.58
CA LEU A 67 7.44 -8.62 3.28
C LEU A 67 7.24 -9.55 4.49
N ILE A 68 6.04 -9.56 5.06
CA ILE A 68 5.74 -10.27 6.32
C ILE A 68 4.57 -11.21 6.09
N GLU A 69 4.87 -12.50 6.11
CA GLU A 69 3.86 -13.55 6.06
C GLU A 69 3.24 -13.79 7.42
N LYS A 70 1.93 -13.97 7.47
CA LYS A 70 1.17 -14.39 8.65
C LYS A 70 0.23 -15.53 8.32
N LYS A 71 -0.26 -16.23 9.32
CA LYS A 71 -1.14 -17.38 9.14
C LYS A 71 -2.58 -16.97 8.78
N SER A 72 -3.00 -15.78 9.20
CA SER A 72 -4.37 -15.28 9.00
C SER A 72 -4.41 -13.74 9.00
N PHE A 73 -5.53 -13.18 8.52
CA PHE A 73 -5.77 -11.74 8.62
C PHE A 73 -5.83 -11.24 10.07
N LYS A 74 -6.31 -12.09 11.01
CA LYS A 74 -6.31 -11.75 12.45
C LYS A 74 -4.90 -11.62 13.01
N ASP A 75 -3.96 -12.46 12.55
CA ASP A 75 -2.55 -12.38 12.96
C ASP A 75 -1.86 -11.16 12.35
N ILE A 76 -2.23 -10.80 11.10
CA ILE A 76 -1.79 -9.54 10.49
C ILE A 76 -2.21 -8.35 11.36
N VAL A 77 -3.48 -8.28 11.75
CA VAL A 77 -3.98 -7.18 12.60
C VAL A 77 -3.22 -7.11 13.92
N SER A 78 -2.96 -8.25 14.56
CA SER A 78 -2.19 -8.28 15.82
C SER A 78 -0.77 -7.74 15.66
N ASP A 79 -0.04 -8.22 14.66
CA ASP A 79 1.34 -7.80 14.39
C ASP A 79 1.42 -6.32 13.97
N ILE A 80 0.44 -5.84 13.18
CA ILE A 80 0.37 -4.43 12.80
C ILE A 80 0.19 -3.54 14.03
N LEU A 81 -0.67 -3.92 14.99
CA LEU A 81 -0.86 -3.15 16.22
C LEU A 81 0.42 -3.07 17.06
N GLU A 82 1.13 -4.18 17.21
CA GLU A 82 2.44 -4.20 17.90
C GLU A 82 3.47 -3.34 17.15
N LYS A 83 3.46 -3.40 15.82
CA LYS A 83 4.37 -2.61 14.99
C LYS A 83 4.06 -1.11 15.06
N ILE A 84 2.79 -0.73 15.17
CA ILE A 84 2.36 0.66 15.41
C ILE A 84 2.93 1.16 16.73
N ASP A 85 2.77 0.39 17.81
CA ASP A 85 3.25 0.79 19.12
C ASP A 85 4.77 0.98 19.13
N LYS A 86 5.51 0.02 18.57
CA LYS A 86 6.96 0.12 18.41
C LYS A 86 7.38 1.33 17.55
N SER A 87 6.68 1.60 16.45
CA SER A 87 6.99 2.74 15.58
C SER A 87 6.77 4.07 16.32
N ARG A 88 5.75 4.15 17.17
CA ARG A 88 5.51 5.33 18.01
C ARG A 88 6.57 5.52 19.09
N GLU A 89 7.01 4.44 19.72
CA GLU A 89 8.13 4.46 20.68
C GLU A 89 9.43 4.96 20.03
N GLU A 90 9.65 4.63 18.75
CA GLU A 90 10.78 5.09 17.95
C GLU A 90 10.62 6.55 17.44
N GLY A 91 9.51 7.22 17.76
CA GLY A 91 9.27 8.64 17.48
C GLY A 91 8.48 8.94 16.20
N TYR A 92 8.01 7.93 15.44
CA TYR A 92 7.18 8.17 14.26
C TYR A 92 5.78 8.62 14.65
N GLN A 93 5.32 9.72 14.04
CA GLN A 93 4.05 10.37 14.38
C GLN A 93 2.92 10.01 13.44
N SER A 94 3.23 9.81 12.16
CA SER A 94 2.28 9.62 11.08
C SER A 94 2.37 8.19 10.54
N ILE A 95 1.37 7.36 10.83
CA ILE A 95 1.38 5.94 10.50
C ILE A 95 0.08 5.57 9.78
N ALA A 96 0.17 4.93 8.61
CA ALA A 96 -0.99 4.44 7.90
C ALA A 96 -1.01 2.92 7.79
N VAL A 97 -2.18 2.34 8.07
CA VAL A 97 -2.53 1.00 7.63
C VAL A 97 -3.32 1.13 6.34
N ILE A 98 -2.76 0.68 5.22
CA ILE A 98 -3.40 0.75 3.92
C ILE A 98 -3.99 -0.61 3.58
N CYS A 99 -5.32 -0.64 3.36
CA CYS A 99 -6.03 -1.79 2.81
C CYS A 99 -6.40 -1.52 1.34
N LYS A 100 -6.65 -2.55 0.54
CA LYS A 100 -7.01 -2.36 -0.86
C LYS A 100 -8.35 -1.63 -1.00
N THR A 101 -9.36 -2.03 -0.22
CA THR A 101 -10.74 -1.55 -0.31
C THR A 101 -11.25 -0.97 1.01
N MET A 102 -12.35 -0.23 0.95
CA MET A 102 -13.04 0.28 2.14
C MET A 102 -13.58 -0.86 3.02
N ASP A 103 -14.07 -1.94 2.41
CA ASP A 103 -14.60 -3.08 3.17
C ASP A 103 -13.49 -3.80 3.94
N GLU A 104 -12.29 -3.91 3.37
CA GLU A 104 -11.12 -4.40 4.10
C GLU A 104 -10.73 -3.46 5.24
N CYS A 105 -10.79 -2.15 5.03
CA CYS A 105 -10.55 -1.15 6.09
C CYS A 105 -11.53 -1.32 7.25
N LYS A 106 -12.81 -1.52 6.96
CA LYS A 106 -13.84 -1.78 7.97
C LYS A 106 -13.58 -3.08 8.71
N ALA A 107 -13.29 -4.17 7.98
CA ALA A 107 -12.97 -5.47 8.58
C ALA A 107 -11.72 -5.38 9.49
N PHE A 108 -10.69 -4.64 9.06
CA PHE A 108 -9.52 -4.36 9.89
C PHE A 108 -9.91 -3.58 11.15
N SER A 109 -10.66 -2.48 11.00
CA SER A 109 -11.14 -1.65 12.10
C SER A 109 -11.97 -2.43 13.12
N ASP A 110 -12.83 -3.34 12.67
CA ASP A 110 -13.63 -4.20 13.55
C ASP A 110 -12.77 -5.17 14.35
N LEU A 111 -11.72 -5.73 13.75
CA LEU A 111 -10.77 -6.57 14.46
C LEU A 111 -9.93 -5.79 15.48
N VAL A 112 -9.59 -4.54 15.17
CA VAL A 112 -8.92 -3.62 16.11
C VAL A 112 -9.82 -3.34 17.32
N ARG A 113 -11.11 -3.02 17.08
CA ARG A 113 -12.09 -2.77 18.15
C ARG A 113 -12.31 -4.00 19.04
N LYS A 114 -12.36 -5.20 18.47
CA LYS A 114 -12.44 -6.45 19.26
C LYS A 114 -11.24 -6.67 20.19
N ARG A 115 -10.14 -5.95 19.97
CA ARG A 115 -8.94 -5.93 20.83
C ARG A 115 -8.92 -4.73 21.81
N GLY A 116 -10.05 -4.02 21.93
CA GLY A 116 -10.18 -2.86 22.83
C GLY A 116 -9.42 -1.63 22.35
N ARG A 117 -9.06 -1.55 21.06
CA ARG A 117 -8.36 -0.40 20.46
C ARG A 117 -9.24 0.29 19.42
N THR A 118 -8.90 1.54 19.12
CA THR A 118 -9.55 2.32 18.07
C THR A 118 -8.49 3.01 17.23
N LEU A 119 -8.64 2.95 15.91
CA LEU A 119 -7.83 3.69 14.95
C LEU A 119 -8.78 4.48 14.05
N ASP A 120 -8.36 5.66 13.63
CA ASP A 120 -9.15 6.51 12.76
C ASP A 120 -9.23 5.92 11.35
N LEU A 121 -10.44 5.86 10.80
CA LEU A 121 -10.71 5.37 9.45
C LEU A 121 -10.95 6.54 8.51
N ILE A 122 -10.07 6.71 7.53
CA ILE A 122 -10.25 7.71 6.47
C ILE A 122 -11.30 7.22 5.47
N THR A 123 -12.37 8.00 5.32
CA THR A 123 -13.52 7.68 4.46
C THR A 123 -13.63 8.57 3.23
N GLY A 124 -12.76 9.58 3.12
CA GLY A 124 -12.79 10.60 2.07
C GLY A 124 -13.77 11.76 2.36
N LYS A 125 -14.35 11.80 3.57
CA LYS A 125 -15.20 12.90 4.03
C LYS A 125 -14.44 13.91 4.89
N GLU A 126 -13.25 13.55 5.29
CA GLU A 126 -12.35 14.36 6.11
C GLU A 126 -11.85 15.56 5.29
N LYS A 127 -11.86 16.74 5.90
CA LYS A 127 -11.35 17.96 5.26
C LYS A 127 -9.84 17.98 5.17
N GLU A 128 -9.16 17.41 6.18
CA GLU A 128 -7.71 17.35 6.28
C GLU A 128 -7.27 16.13 7.09
N TYR A 129 -6.13 15.55 6.73
CA TYR A 129 -5.43 14.57 7.54
C TYR A 129 -4.58 15.29 8.58
N LYS A 130 -4.84 15.03 9.86
CA LYS A 130 -4.19 15.72 11.00
C LYS A 130 -3.00 14.98 11.59
N GLY A 131 -2.49 13.96 10.93
CA GLY A 131 -1.46 13.09 11.49
C GLY A 131 -2.04 11.97 12.37
N GLY A 132 -1.17 11.24 13.08
CA GLY A 132 -1.55 10.11 13.92
C GLY A 132 -1.59 8.78 13.18
N VAL A 133 -2.33 7.81 13.74
CA VAL A 133 -2.46 6.46 13.17
C VAL A 133 -3.81 6.32 12.49
N VAL A 134 -3.79 5.99 11.21
CA VAL A 134 -5.02 5.88 10.42
C VAL A 134 -5.11 4.57 9.65
N ILE A 135 -6.33 4.15 9.37
CA ILE A 135 -6.67 3.12 8.40
C ILE A 135 -7.17 3.83 7.15
N VAL A 136 -6.67 3.51 5.97
CA VAL A 136 -7.04 4.18 4.73
C VAL A 136 -7.11 3.20 3.56
N PRO A 137 -8.15 3.26 2.71
CA PRO A 137 -8.17 2.46 1.49
C PRO A 137 -7.17 3.03 0.48
N SER A 138 -6.55 2.17 -0.31
CA SER A 138 -5.44 2.52 -1.22
C SER A 138 -5.77 3.68 -2.17
N TYR A 139 -6.99 3.75 -2.68
CA TYR A 139 -7.42 4.82 -3.59
C TYR A 139 -7.57 6.20 -2.93
N LEU A 140 -7.78 6.27 -1.61
CA LEU A 140 -7.80 7.53 -0.84
C LEU A 140 -6.41 7.92 -0.31
N ALA A 141 -5.42 7.04 -0.39
CA ALA A 141 -4.07 7.34 0.05
C ALA A 141 -3.31 8.28 -0.89
N LYS A 142 -3.82 8.52 -2.10
CA LYS A 142 -3.21 9.44 -3.07
C LYS A 142 -3.12 10.86 -2.49
N GLY A 143 -1.91 11.44 -2.57
CA GLY A 143 -1.64 12.79 -2.04
C GLY A 143 -1.35 12.85 -0.54
N LEU A 144 -1.56 11.75 0.19
CA LEU A 144 -1.16 11.66 1.59
C LEU A 144 0.28 11.14 1.71
N GLU A 145 0.94 11.49 2.79
CA GLU A 145 2.29 11.03 3.14
C GLU A 145 2.32 10.61 4.61
N PHE A 146 3.07 9.55 4.92
CA PHE A 146 3.14 8.97 6.25
C PHE A 146 4.59 8.60 6.58
N ASP A 147 5.00 8.74 7.82
CA ASP A 147 6.32 8.27 8.26
C ASP A 147 6.47 6.76 7.99
N VAL A 148 5.44 6.00 8.37
CA VAL A 148 5.40 4.54 8.24
C VAL A 148 4.11 4.11 7.56
N VAL A 149 4.23 3.20 6.60
CA VAL A 149 3.07 2.55 5.96
C VAL A 149 3.13 1.05 6.18
N MET A 150 1.97 0.49 6.49
CA MET A 150 1.73 -0.95 6.62
C MET A 150 0.61 -1.34 5.66
N ILE A 151 0.95 -2.07 4.58
CA ILE A 151 -0.06 -2.63 3.66
C ILE A 151 -0.60 -3.91 4.30
N ALA A 152 -1.90 -3.94 4.59
CA ALA A 152 -2.50 -4.95 5.46
C ALA A 152 -2.64 -6.33 4.84
N ASN A 153 -2.79 -6.43 3.52
CA ASN A 153 -2.89 -7.73 2.86
C ASN A 153 -2.53 -7.65 1.38
N ALA A 154 -1.36 -8.12 1.03
CA ALA A 154 -0.85 -8.20 -0.34
C ALA A 154 -0.87 -9.64 -0.88
N SER A 155 -1.91 -10.42 -0.56
CA SER A 155 -2.05 -11.77 -1.10
C SER A 155 -2.49 -11.77 -2.56
N SER A 156 -2.24 -12.90 -3.26
CA SER A 156 -2.68 -13.13 -4.64
C SER A 156 -4.21 -13.09 -4.80
N MET A 157 -4.95 -13.40 -3.76
CA MET A 157 -6.42 -13.28 -3.73
C MET A 157 -6.90 -11.82 -3.72
N ARG A 158 -6.05 -10.87 -3.39
CA ARG A 158 -6.39 -9.44 -3.26
C ARG A 158 -5.82 -8.59 -4.37
N TYR A 159 -4.59 -8.85 -4.80
CA TYR A 159 -3.93 -8.12 -5.86
C TYR A 159 -3.54 -9.05 -7.00
N GLU A 160 -4.10 -8.80 -8.17
CA GLU A 160 -3.86 -9.53 -9.41
C GLU A 160 -2.90 -8.75 -10.33
N VAL A 161 -2.43 -9.41 -11.39
CA VAL A 161 -1.62 -8.73 -12.41
C VAL A 161 -2.54 -8.03 -13.40
N ASN A 162 -3.07 -6.89 -13.00
CA ASN A 162 -3.86 -6.01 -13.85
C ASN A 162 -3.50 -4.54 -13.57
N GLU A 163 -3.88 -3.66 -14.47
CA GLU A 163 -3.50 -2.24 -14.42
C GLU A 163 -3.99 -1.53 -13.15
N LEU A 164 -5.22 -1.82 -12.71
CA LEU A 164 -5.79 -1.22 -11.51
C LEU A 164 -4.99 -1.61 -10.27
N ASP A 165 -4.77 -2.90 -10.08
CA ASP A 165 -4.08 -3.42 -8.89
C ASP A 165 -2.61 -2.98 -8.83
N ILE A 166 -1.94 -2.91 -9.99
CA ILE A 166 -0.60 -2.37 -10.10
C ILE A 166 -0.57 -0.90 -9.66
N LYS A 167 -1.51 -0.08 -10.14
CA LYS A 167 -1.60 1.34 -9.76
C LYS A 167 -1.91 1.51 -8.27
N LEU A 168 -2.88 0.76 -7.72
CA LEU A 168 -3.24 0.81 -6.30
C LEU A 168 -2.07 0.40 -5.40
N MET A 169 -1.36 -0.67 -5.75
CA MET A 169 -0.16 -1.13 -5.04
C MET A 169 0.94 -0.07 -5.11
N TYR A 170 1.22 0.48 -6.29
CA TYR A 170 2.23 1.51 -6.47
C TYR A 170 1.92 2.77 -5.65
N VAL A 171 0.67 3.26 -5.69
CA VAL A 171 0.23 4.40 -4.87
C VAL A 171 0.50 4.12 -3.40
N SER A 172 0.08 2.95 -2.90
CA SER A 172 0.28 2.58 -1.50
C SER A 172 1.76 2.51 -1.11
N MET A 173 2.59 1.92 -1.98
CA MET A 173 4.02 1.76 -1.74
C MET A 173 4.81 3.06 -1.78
N THR A 174 4.29 4.11 -2.45
CA THR A 174 4.96 5.41 -2.55
C THR A 174 4.49 6.43 -1.51
N ARG A 175 3.65 6.03 -0.57
CA ARG A 175 3.17 6.91 0.53
C ARG A 175 4.11 7.02 1.72
N PRO A 176 4.95 6.00 2.06
CA PRO A 176 5.83 6.11 3.21
C PRO A 176 7.04 7.03 2.94
N LEU A 177 7.38 7.80 3.97
CA LEU A 177 8.60 8.62 3.99
C LEU A 177 9.81 7.82 4.47
N HIS A 178 9.61 6.89 5.41
CA HIS A 178 10.70 6.20 6.10
C HIS A 178 10.64 4.68 6.02
N ARG A 179 9.49 4.07 6.30
CA ARG A 179 9.36 2.60 6.43
C ARG A 179 8.14 2.07 5.71
N LEU A 180 8.32 0.92 5.06
CA LEU A 180 7.24 0.17 4.41
C LEU A 180 7.27 -1.28 4.87
N TYR A 181 6.14 -1.70 5.45
CA TYR A 181 5.85 -3.09 5.79
C TYR A 181 4.69 -3.58 4.92
N ILE A 182 4.84 -4.74 4.31
CA ILE A 182 3.82 -5.33 3.44
C ILE A 182 3.47 -6.70 4.01
N TYR A 183 2.25 -6.84 4.49
CA TYR A 183 1.74 -8.06 5.08
C TYR A 183 0.96 -8.88 4.05
N TYR A 184 0.98 -10.18 4.21
CA TYR A 184 0.16 -11.11 3.45
C TYR A 184 -0.09 -12.38 4.26
N TYR A 185 -1.13 -13.13 3.89
CA TYR A 185 -1.36 -14.50 4.33
C TYR A 185 -1.75 -15.34 3.11
N GLY A 186 -1.41 -16.63 3.15
CA GLY A 186 -1.48 -17.47 1.97
C GLY A 186 -0.42 -17.09 0.95
N GLU A 187 -0.78 -17.02 -0.31
CA GLU A 187 0.15 -16.76 -1.39
C GLU A 187 0.38 -15.26 -1.61
N LEU A 188 1.65 -14.82 -1.64
CA LEU A 188 2.01 -13.43 -1.96
C LEU A 188 1.56 -13.07 -3.39
N THR A 189 1.06 -11.86 -3.59
CA THR A 189 0.71 -11.37 -4.94
C THR A 189 1.89 -11.50 -5.91
N PRO A 190 1.65 -11.91 -7.16
CA PRO A 190 2.69 -11.91 -8.19
C PRO A 190 3.34 -10.54 -8.41
N LEU A 191 2.65 -9.44 -8.08
CA LEU A 191 3.18 -8.07 -8.22
C LEU A 191 4.47 -7.83 -7.42
N LEU A 192 4.65 -8.55 -6.31
CA LEU A 192 5.75 -8.35 -5.37
C LEU A 192 6.79 -9.47 -5.40
N ARG A 193 6.56 -10.54 -6.16
CA ARG A 193 7.54 -11.61 -6.34
C ARG A 193 8.71 -11.13 -7.19
N ASP A 194 9.92 -11.48 -6.79
CA ASP A 194 11.10 -11.24 -7.59
C ASP A 194 11.14 -12.26 -8.75
N SER A 195 11.57 -11.83 -9.94
CA SER A 195 11.60 -12.65 -11.16
C SER A 195 12.52 -13.90 -11.07
N LYS A 196 13.21 -14.10 -9.96
CA LYS A 196 14.03 -15.27 -9.68
C LYS A 196 13.26 -16.45 -9.09
N ASP A 197 12.05 -16.24 -8.57
CA ASP A 197 11.24 -17.31 -7.95
C ASP A 197 10.41 -18.10 -8.97
N SER A 198 10.39 -17.69 -10.23
CA SER A 198 9.62 -18.34 -11.31
C SER A 198 10.33 -19.51 -11.99
N SER A 199 11.59 -19.82 -11.63
CA SER A 199 12.40 -20.86 -12.29
C SER A 199 12.42 -22.21 -11.56
N GLY A 200 11.52 -22.44 -10.61
CA GLY A 200 11.50 -23.63 -9.74
C GLY A 200 10.39 -24.67 -9.99
N GLN A 201 9.64 -24.59 -11.09
CA GLN A 201 8.65 -25.62 -11.46
C GLN A 201 8.62 -25.92 -12.97
N GLU A 202 9.73 -26.32 -13.51
CA GLU A 202 9.76 -27.14 -14.73
C GLU A 202 10.80 -28.24 -14.54
N GLY A 203 10.33 -29.44 -14.43
CA GLY A 203 11.18 -30.63 -14.53
C GLY A 203 10.90 -31.70 -13.50
N THR A 204 9.88 -32.53 -13.73
CA THR A 204 10.07 -33.99 -13.83
C THR A 204 8.78 -34.62 -14.34
N ALA A 205 8.67 -34.72 -15.64
CA ALA A 205 7.86 -35.77 -16.25
C ALA A 205 8.85 -36.84 -16.71
N PHE A 206 8.82 -37.99 -16.07
CA PHE A 206 9.11 -39.32 -16.63
C PHE A 206 8.28 -40.33 -15.86
#